data_aaf50fa7e87397be9ea03b056de6074e
#
_entry.id   aaf50fa7e87397be9ea03b056de6074e
#
_cell.length_a   1.000
_cell.length_b   1.000
_cell.length_c   1.000
_cell.angle_alpha   90.00
_cell.angle_beta   90.00
_cell.angle_gamma   90.00
#
_symmetry.space_group_name_H-M   'P 1'
#
loop_
_entity.id
_entity.type
_entity.pdbx_description
1 polymer ?
#
loop_
_entity_poly.entity_id
_entity_poly.type
_entity_poly.pdbx_seq_one_letter_code
_entity_poly.pdbx_strand_id
1 'polypeptide(L)'
;MSSIASTTTESSGTDTNLDYKKSGISINRVFTTLGSDPMEEVSYEKRQSKIVNTDGSVVFEMSGAEIPIEWSQVATDIMVSKYFRRAGVPQYDEGGQIIRDDEGNVVTGPERSVKQVVRRLAGCWRHWGQQHGYFATPQDAQTFEDELSHMLVHQMAAPNSPQWFNTGLHYAYGITGVPQGHYFCEPATGEVKRSEDAYTHPQPHACFIQSVDDDMVNEGGIMDLWVREARLFKFGSGTGT
;
A
#
# COMPACT_ATOMS: atom_id res chain seq x y z
N MET A 1 -0.15 -29.57 -21.52
CA MET A 1 -1.38 -28.88 -21.08
C MET A 1 -1.54 -29.23 -19.60
N SER A 2 -1.01 -28.42 -18.72
CA SER A 2 -1.16 -28.61 -17.27
C SER A 2 -1.77 -27.31 -16.75
N SER A 3 -3.00 -27.43 -16.27
CA SER A 3 -3.78 -26.39 -15.60
C SER A 3 -3.10 -26.06 -14.28
N ILE A 4 -2.54 -24.87 -14.19
CA ILE A 4 -2.06 -24.33 -12.90
C ILE A 4 -3.32 -23.83 -12.18
N ALA A 5 -3.73 -24.58 -11.16
CA ALA A 5 -4.80 -24.17 -10.27
C ALA A 5 -4.36 -22.87 -9.55
N SER A 6 -5.14 -21.83 -9.77
CA SER A 6 -5.09 -20.58 -8.98
C SER A 6 -5.44 -20.93 -7.54
N THR A 7 -4.46 -21.11 -6.69
CA THR A 7 -4.65 -21.17 -5.25
C THR A 7 -4.82 -19.75 -4.74
N THR A 8 -6.06 -19.29 -4.71
CA THR A 8 -6.45 -18.20 -3.82
C THR A 8 -6.10 -18.64 -2.40
N THR A 9 -5.08 -18.02 -1.82
CA THR A 9 -4.87 -18.06 -0.38
C THR A 9 -6.09 -17.43 0.26
N GLU A 10 -7.03 -18.28 0.69
CA GLU A 10 -8.03 -17.88 1.66
C GLU A 10 -7.28 -17.47 2.93
N SER A 11 -7.12 -16.15 3.11
CA SER A 11 -6.94 -15.63 4.45
C SER A 11 -8.21 -16.04 5.21
N SER A 12 -8.08 -16.92 6.17
CA SER A 12 -9.16 -17.32 7.09
C SER A 12 -9.48 -16.16 8.05
N GLY A 13 -9.90 -15.04 7.50
CA GLY A 13 -10.66 -14.01 8.18
C GLY A 13 -12.12 -14.40 8.02
N THR A 14 -12.76 -14.79 9.09
CA THR A 14 -14.20 -14.97 9.18
C THR A 14 -14.88 -13.79 8.50
N ASP A 15 -15.49 -14.03 7.35
CA ASP A 15 -16.44 -13.12 6.71
C ASP A 15 -17.63 -12.95 7.69
N THR A 16 -17.44 -12.03 8.64
CA THR A 16 -18.56 -11.53 9.43
C THR A 16 -19.47 -10.80 8.46
N ASN A 17 -20.73 -11.16 8.40
CA ASN A 17 -21.84 -10.54 7.70
C ASN A 17 -21.63 -9.03 7.51
N LEU A 18 -21.02 -8.65 6.40
CA LEU A 18 -20.86 -7.25 6.04
C LEU A 18 -22.21 -6.77 5.55
N ASP A 19 -22.87 -5.93 6.33
CA ASP A 19 -24.15 -5.31 5.97
C ASP A 19 -23.94 -4.28 4.83
N TYR A 20 -24.06 -4.75 3.59
CA TYR A 20 -24.08 -3.87 2.42
C TYR A 20 -25.31 -2.97 2.47
N LYS A 21 -25.10 -1.68 2.63
CA LYS A 21 -26.18 -0.69 2.69
C LYS A 21 -26.73 -0.47 1.29
N LYS A 22 -28.05 -0.47 1.13
CA LYS A 22 -28.74 -0.10 -0.13
C LYS A 22 -28.35 1.30 -0.67
N SER A 23 -27.75 2.14 0.17
CA SER A 23 -27.28 3.48 -0.17
C SER A 23 -25.79 3.55 -0.54
N GLY A 24 -25.12 2.41 -0.68
CA GLY A 24 -23.73 2.35 -1.08
C GLY A 24 -23.52 2.74 -2.54
N ILE A 25 -22.25 2.93 -2.93
CA ILE A 25 -21.85 3.32 -4.28
C ILE A 25 -21.94 2.08 -5.20
N SER A 26 -22.59 2.24 -6.36
CA SER A 26 -22.53 1.27 -7.46
C SER A 26 -21.45 1.68 -8.44
N ILE A 27 -20.62 0.73 -8.85
CA ILE A 27 -19.48 0.96 -9.74
C ILE A 27 -19.65 0.13 -11.01
N ASN A 28 -19.62 0.81 -12.15
CA ASN A 28 -19.62 0.15 -13.46
C ASN A 28 -18.20 -0.19 -13.91
N ARG A 29 -18.01 -1.37 -14.52
CA ARG A 29 -16.77 -1.71 -15.19
C ARG A 29 -16.57 -0.86 -16.44
N VAL A 30 -15.37 -0.33 -16.62
CA VAL A 30 -14.96 0.48 -17.78
C VAL A 30 -13.75 -0.13 -18.46
N PHE A 31 -12.76 -0.55 -17.71
CA PHE A 31 -11.48 -1.07 -18.21
C PHE A 31 -11.36 -2.59 -18.07
N THR A 32 -12.09 -3.19 -17.15
CA THR A 32 -11.91 -4.59 -16.76
C THR A 32 -13.12 -5.45 -17.13
N THR A 33 -12.90 -6.76 -17.25
CA THR A 33 -13.94 -7.75 -17.52
C THR A 33 -14.26 -8.55 -16.27
N LEU A 34 -15.54 -8.83 -16.03
CA LEU A 34 -15.96 -9.65 -14.89
C LEU A 34 -15.32 -11.04 -14.95
N GLY A 35 -14.67 -11.44 -13.86
CA GLY A 35 -14.02 -12.74 -13.72
C GLY A 35 -12.61 -12.81 -14.29
N SER A 36 -12.09 -11.70 -14.84
CA SER A 36 -10.68 -11.56 -15.26
C SER A 36 -9.88 -10.80 -14.20
N ASP A 37 -8.66 -11.25 -13.92
CA ASP A 37 -7.75 -10.53 -13.05
C ASP A 37 -6.97 -9.50 -13.88
N PRO A 38 -7.13 -8.19 -13.65
CA PRO A 38 -6.46 -7.16 -14.43
C PRO A 38 -4.93 -7.22 -14.34
N MET A 39 -4.40 -7.86 -13.29
CA MET A 39 -2.96 -8.04 -13.14
C MET A 39 -2.42 -9.16 -14.03
N GLU A 40 -3.24 -10.13 -14.44
CA GLU A 40 -2.83 -11.21 -15.34
C GLU A 40 -3.02 -10.84 -16.83
N GLU A 41 -3.70 -9.74 -17.13
CA GLU A 41 -3.83 -9.19 -18.50
C GLU A 41 -2.58 -8.41 -18.93
N VAL A 42 -1.68 -8.11 -18.00
CA VAL A 42 -0.44 -7.37 -18.24
C VAL A 42 0.74 -8.33 -18.37
N SER A 43 1.60 -8.10 -19.36
CA SER A 43 2.85 -8.83 -19.51
C SER A 43 3.94 -8.26 -18.61
N TYR A 44 4.69 -9.13 -17.92
CA TYR A 44 5.73 -8.75 -16.98
C TYR A 44 7.10 -9.27 -17.40
N GLU A 45 8.14 -8.57 -16.98
CA GLU A 45 9.52 -9.03 -17.07
C GLU A 45 10.28 -8.75 -15.77
N LYS A 46 11.41 -9.43 -15.59
CA LYS A 46 12.30 -9.21 -14.46
C LYS A 46 13.33 -8.16 -14.81
N ARG A 47 13.35 -7.07 -14.05
CA ARG A 47 14.28 -5.95 -14.24
C ARG A 47 15.21 -5.79 -13.04
N GLN A 48 16.32 -5.10 -13.31
CA GLN A 48 17.21 -4.60 -12.28
C GLN A 48 16.94 -3.10 -12.07
N SER A 49 16.97 -2.68 -10.81
CA SER A 49 17.05 -1.28 -10.42
C SER A 49 18.32 -1.04 -9.64
N LYS A 50 19.12 -0.04 -10.07
CA LYS A 50 20.39 0.30 -9.45
C LYS A 50 20.55 1.81 -9.38
N ILE A 51 20.82 2.31 -8.17
CA ILE A 51 21.09 3.73 -7.93
C ILE A 51 22.52 3.84 -7.43
N VAL A 52 23.29 4.71 -8.08
CA VAL A 52 24.68 4.99 -7.74
C VAL A 52 24.85 6.47 -7.42
N ASN A 53 25.76 6.77 -6.52
CA ASN A 53 26.23 8.14 -6.28
C ASN A 53 27.14 8.63 -7.41
N THR A 54 27.45 9.90 -7.40
CA THR A 54 28.38 10.53 -8.37
C THR A 54 29.82 9.97 -8.30
N ASP A 55 30.20 9.41 -7.15
CA ASP A 55 31.49 8.72 -6.94
C ASP A 55 31.48 7.25 -7.39
N GLY A 56 30.35 6.75 -7.92
CA GLY A 56 30.17 5.36 -8.36
C GLY A 56 29.77 4.38 -7.26
N SER A 57 29.69 4.80 -6.00
CA SER A 57 29.22 3.93 -4.91
C SER A 57 27.75 3.56 -5.08
N VAL A 58 27.41 2.30 -4.83
CA VAL A 58 26.03 1.79 -4.96
C VAL A 58 25.25 2.16 -3.72
N VAL A 59 24.19 2.95 -3.90
CA VAL A 59 23.23 3.33 -2.84
C VAL A 59 22.15 2.29 -2.68
N PHE A 60 21.69 1.73 -3.79
CA PHE A 60 20.61 0.75 -3.85
C PHE A 60 20.77 -0.14 -5.06
N GLU A 61 20.52 -1.43 -4.87
CA GLU A 61 20.46 -2.40 -5.97
C GLU A 61 19.44 -3.49 -5.64
N MET A 62 18.58 -3.80 -6.60
CA MET A 62 17.67 -4.93 -6.58
C MET A 62 17.59 -5.53 -7.97
N SER A 63 17.87 -6.84 -8.08
CA SER A 63 17.71 -7.61 -9.32
C SER A 63 16.47 -8.48 -9.24
N GLY A 64 15.86 -8.75 -10.41
CA GLY A 64 14.74 -9.65 -10.55
C GLY A 64 13.41 -9.08 -10.05
N ALA A 65 13.26 -7.76 -9.99
CA ALA A 65 11.98 -7.11 -9.74
C ALA A 65 11.02 -7.36 -10.93
N GLU A 66 9.84 -7.89 -10.65
CA GLU A 66 8.81 -8.15 -11.64
C GLU A 66 8.04 -6.86 -11.94
N ILE A 67 8.17 -6.38 -13.17
CA ILE A 67 7.69 -5.06 -13.62
C ILE A 67 6.91 -5.24 -14.94
N PRO A 68 5.81 -4.50 -15.18
CA PRO A 68 5.16 -4.48 -16.49
C PRO A 68 6.14 -4.09 -17.60
N ILE A 69 6.10 -4.80 -18.73
CA ILE A 69 7.02 -4.58 -19.85
C ILE A 69 6.92 -3.15 -20.40
N GLU A 70 5.73 -2.56 -20.36
CA GLU A 70 5.46 -1.22 -20.88
C GLU A 70 6.00 -0.09 -20.00
N TRP A 71 6.40 -0.39 -18.76
CA TRP A 71 6.92 0.65 -17.86
C TRP A 71 8.33 1.08 -18.31
N SER A 72 8.60 2.39 -18.22
CA SER A 72 9.95 2.91 -18.45
C SER A 72 10.93 2.43 -17.37
N GLN A 73 12.24 2.47 -17.66
CA GLN A 73 13.26 2.17 -16.65
C GLN A 73 13.21 3.18 -15.47
N VAL A 74 12.90 4.44 -15.75
CA VAL A 74 12.76 5.47 -14.72
C VAL A 74 11.59 5.13 -13.77
N ALA A 75 10.44 4.73 -14.32
CA ALA A 75 9.30 4.28 -13.51
C ALA A 75 9.65 3.03 -12.67
N THR A 76 10.39 2.09 -13.26
CA THR A 76 10.93 0.92 -12.57
C THR A 76 11.82 1.32 -11.39
N ASP A 77 12.79 2.21 -11.62
CA ASP A 77 13.74 2.64 -10.59
C ASP A 77 13.05 3.37 -9.43
N ILE A 78 12.08 4.21 -9.72
CA ILE A 78 11.27 4.90 -8.70
C ILE A 78 10.45 3.87 -7.90
N MET A 79 9.72 3.00 -8.56
CA MET A 79 8.88 1.99 -7.90
C MET A 79 9.71 1.09 -6.98
N VAL A 80 10.78 0.51 -7.50
CA VAL A 80 11.60 -0.48 -6.78
C VAL A 80 12.41 0.18 -5.67
N SER A 81 13.02 1.33 -5.91
CA SER A 81 13.89 1.99 -4.93
C SER A 81 13.15 2.75 -3.85
N LYS A 82 11.94 3.25 -4.15
CA LYS A 82 11.18 4.12 -3.24
C LYS A 82 9.96 3.45 -2.64
N TYR A 83 9.20 2.69 -3.43
CA TYR A 83 7.86 2.24 -3.04
C TYR A 83 7.76 0.77 -2.67
N PHE A 84 8.66 -0.10 -3.14
CA PHE A 84 8.72 -1.47 -2.66
C PHE A 84 9.04 -1.50 -1.16
N ARG A 85 8.23 -2.22 -0.39
CA ARG A 85 8.54 -2.51 1.01
C ARG A 85 9.81 -3.35 1.08
N ARG A 86 10.78 -2.93 1.88
CA ARG A 86 12.14 -3.55 1.90
C ARG A 86 12.27 -4.72 2.86
N ALA A 87 11.38 -4.86 3.83
CA ALA A 87 11.47 -5.88 4.85
C ALA A 87 10.10 -6.24 5.44
N GLY A 88 10.00 -7.43 6.01
CA GLY A 88 8.80 -7.91 6.69
C GLY A 88 7.75 -8.51 5.76
N VAL A 89 7.99 -8.58 4.44
CA VAL A 89 7.06 -9.17 3.47
C VAL A 89 7.31 -10.68 3.40
N PRO A 90 6.29 -11.54 3.60
CA PRO A 90 6.43 -12.97 3.41
C PRO A 90 7.00 -13.32 2.04
N GLN A 91 7.97 -14.23 2.01
CA GLN A 91 8.56 -14.71 0.76
C GLN A 91 7.89 -16.01 0.31
N TYR A 92 7.80 -16.19 -1.00
CA TYR A 92 7.15 -17.35 -1.63
C TYR A 92 8.14 -18.07 -2.53
N ASP A 93 8.03 -19.38 -2.60
CA ASP A 93 8.77 -20.21 -3.54
C ASP A 93 8.16 -20.13 -4.96
N GLU A 94 8.75 -20.86 -5.92
CA GLU A 94 8.27 -20.91 -7.31
C GLU A 94 6.85 -21.51 -7.44
N GLY A 95 6.42 -22.28 -6.45
CA GLY A 95 5.08 -22.86 -6.38
C GLY A 95 4.03 -21.96 -5.71
N GLY A 96 4.46 -20.76 -5.26
CA GLY A 96 3.58 -19.82 -4.55
C GLY A 96 3.31 -20.19 -3.09
N GLN A 97 4.10 -21.09 -2.49
CA GLN A 97 4.00 -21.46 -1.08
C GLN A 97 4.88 -20.55 -0.23
N ILE A 98 4.39 -20.21 0.97
CA ILE A 98 5.18 -19.41 1.94
C ILE A 98 6.44 -20.19 2.34
N ILE A 99 7.60 -19.57 2.15
CA ILE A 99 8.88 -20.11 2.59
C ILE A 99 8.98 -20.02 4.11
N ARG A 100 9.37 -21.13 4.74
CA ARG A 100 9.63 -21.19 6.18
C ARG A 100 11.08 -21.60 6.41
N ASP A 101 11.67 -21.10 7.50
CA ASP A 101 12.99 -21.53 7.96
C ASP A 101 12.92 -22.90 8.66
N ASP A 102 14.07 -23.40 9.09
CA ASP A 102 14.20 -24.70 9.78
C ASP A 102 13.46 -24.74 11.12
N GLU A 103 13.13 -23.59 11.70
CA GLU A 103 12.37 -23.43 12.95
C GLU A 103 10.87 -23.26 12.70
N GLY A 104 10.43 -23.22 11.42
CA GLY A 104 9.03 -23.08 10.99
C GLY A 104 8.54 -21.64 10.92
N ASN A 105 9.38 -20.63 11.15
CA ASN A 105 9.02 -19.23 11.03
C ASN A 105 8.92 -18.83 9.55
N VAL A 106 8.04 -17.87 9.25
CA VAL A 106 7.89 -17.33 7.91
C VAL A 106 9.14 -16.53 7.53
N VAL A 107 9.79 -16.92 6.43
CA VAL A 107 10.90 -16.14 5.87
C VAL A 107 10.34 -14.85 5.29
N THR A 108 10.89 -13.71 5.73
CA THR A 108 10.48 -12.39 5.28
C THR A 108 11.58 -11.66 4.53
N GLY A 109 11.18 -10.76 3.63
CA GLY A 109 12.10 -9.98 2.81
C GLY A 109 11.42 -8.76 2.20
N PRO A 110 11.94 -8.25 1.05
CA PRO A 110 11.30 -7.15 0.34
C PRO A 110 10.14 -7.61 -0.55
N GLU A 111 9.29 -6.66 -0.96
CA GLU A 111 8.44 -6.82 -2.15
C GLU A 111 9.33 -7.04 -3.38
N ARG A 112 8.84 -7.84 -4.33
CA ARG A 112 9.58 -8.22 -5.54
C ARG A 112 8.79 -8.00 -6.83
N SER A 113 7.54 -7.58 -6.71
CA SER A 113 6.64 -7.41 -7.85
C SER A 113 5.76 -6.18 -7.69
N VAL A 114 5.52 -5.47 -8.79
CA VAL A 114 4.49 -4.42 -8.86
C VAL A 114 3.12 -4.99 -8.52
N LYS A 115 2.86 -6.27 -8.83
CA LYS A 115 1.61 -6.95 -8.46
C LYS A 115 1.37 -6.89 -6.94
N GLN A 116 2.41 -7.11 -6.14
CA GLN A 116 2.29 -7.05 -4.67
C GLN A 116 1.88 -5.65 -4.21
N VAL A 117 2.52 -4.62 -4.77
CA VAL A 117 2.24 -3.22 -4.40
C VAL A 117 0.82 -2.82 -4.80
N VAL A 118 0.40 -3.11 -6.03
CA VAL A 118 -0.94 -2.76 -6.52
C VAL A 118 -2.00 -3.50 -5.71
N ARG A 119 -1.84 -4.82 -5.50
CA ARG A 119 -2.82 -5.64 -4.75
C ARG A 119 -2.95 -5.20 -3.29
N ARG A 120 -1.85 -4.85 -2.61
CA ARG A 120 -1.99 -4.37 -1.22
C ARG A 120 -2.69 -3.03 -1.13
N LEU A 121 -2.50 -2.13 -2.11
CA LEU A 121 -3.18 -0.83 -2.15
C LEU A 121 -4.67 -0.99 -2.48
N ALA A 122 -4.98 -1.53 -3.65
CA ALA A 122 -6.35 -1.67 -4.13
C ALA A 122 -7.19 -2.57 -3.22
N GLY A 123 -6.62 -3.70 -2.77
CA GLY A 123 -7.27 -4.61 -1.83
C GLY A 123 -7.51 -3.97 -0.46
N CYS A 124 -6.58 -3.19 0.06
CA CYS A 124 -6.75 -2.49 1.33
C CYS A 124 -7.88 -1.44 1.24
N TRP A 125 -7.92 -0.65 0.18
CA TRP A 125 -9.00 0.33 -0.01
C TRP A 125 -10.37 -0.33 -0.22
N ARG A 126 -10.41 -1.44 -0.98
CA ARG A 126 -11.63 -2.25 -1.07
C ARG A 126 -12.05 -2.75 0.32
N HIS A 127 -11.13 -3.32 1.08
CA HIS A 127 -11.39 -3.86 2.42
C HIS A 127 -11.98 -2.79 3.34
N TRP A 128 -11.37 -1.60 3.40
CA TRP A 128 -11.91 -0.49 4.18
C TRP A 128 -13.28 -0.05 3.69
N GLY A 129 -13.46 0.05 2.36
CA GLY A 129 -14.75 0.40 1.78
C GLY A 129 -15.86 -0.60 2.11
N GLN A 130 -15.53 -1.90 2.15
CA GLN A 130 -16.46 -2.96 2.58
C GLN A 130 -16.80 -2.83 4.07
N GLN A 131 -15.80 -2.71 4.93
CA GLN A 131 -15.99 -2.57 6.38
C GLN A 131 -16.89 -1.37 6.74
N HIS A 132 -16.79 -0.28 5.98
CA HIS A 132 -17.55 0.94 6.24
C HIS A 132 -18.81 1.09 5.36
N GLY A 133 -19.18 0.06 4.62
CA GLY A 133 -20.41 0.04 3.83
C GLY A 133 -20.44 1.06 2.68
N TYR A 134 -19.29 1.32 2.05
CA TYR A 134 -19.20 2.26 0.93
C TYR A 134 -19.78 1.70 -0.37
N PHE A 135 -19.78 0.38 -0.54
CA PHE A 135 -20.27 -0.28 -1.74
C PHE A 135 -21.72 -0.76 -1.58
N ALA A 136 -22.51 -0.68 -2.64
CA ALA A 136 -23.87 -1.17 -2.65
C ALA A 136 -23.94 -2.71 -2.62
N THR A 137 -23.00 -3.39 -3.25
CA THR A 137 -22.92 -4.86 -3.34
C THR A 137 -21.49 -5.37 -3.23
N PRO A 138 -21.25 -6.65 -2.92
CA PRO A 138 -19.94 -7.28 -3.03
C PRO A 138 -19.33 -7.17 -4.42
N GLN A 139 -20.18 -7.20 -5.46
CA GLN A 139 -19.73 -7.05 -6.83
C GLN A 139 -19.20 -5.65 -7.13
N ASP A 140 -19.82 -4.60 -6.56
CA ASP A 140 -19.31 -3.22 -6.68
C ASP A 140 -17.94 -3.09 -6.00
N ALA A 141 -17.75 -3.71 -4.85
CA ALA A 141 -16.46 -3.74 -4.16
C ALA A 141 -15.37 -4.43 -5.00
N GLN A 142 -15.69 -5.57 -5.64
CA GLN A 142 -14.75 -6.26 -6.52
C GLN A 142 -14.48 -5.43 -7.78
N THR A 143 -15.52 -4.81 -8.35
CA THR A 143 -15.35 -3.92 -9.51
C THR A 143 -14.43 -2.74 -9.17
N PHE A 144 -14.57 -2.15 -7.99
CA PHE A 144 -13.67 -1.09 -7.51
C PHE A 144 -12.21 -1.54 -7.48
N GLU A 145 -11.93 -2.71 -6.90
CA GLU A 145 -10.57 -3.24 -6.82
C GLU A 145 -9.99 -3.53 -8.20
N ASP A 146 -10.75 -4.16 -9.08
CA ASP A 146 -10.30 -4.52 -10.42
C ASP A 146 -10.00 -3.28 -11.27
N GLU A 147 -10.94 -2.32 -11.32
CA GLU A 147 -10.77 -1.08 -12.07
C GLU A 147 -9.58 -0.26 -11.55
N LEU A 148 -9.45 -0.15 -10.23
CA LEU A 148 -8.35 0.58 -9.63
C LEU A 148 -6.99 -0.12 -9.87
N SER A 149 -6.95 -1.44 -9.78
CA SER A 149 -5.75 -2.22 -10.08
C SER A 149 -5.31 -2.03 -11.54
N HIS A 150 -6.26 -2.05 -12.48
CA HIS A 150 -6.01 -1.74 -13.89
C HIS A 150 -5.42 -0.34 -14.04
N MET A 151 -6.05 0.67 -13.44
CA MET A 151 -5.57 2.06 -13.55
C MET A 151 -4.16 2.25 -12.97
N LEU A 152 -3.83 1.58 -11.86
CA LEU A 152 -2.51 1.68 -11.24
C LEU A 152 -1.44 0.99 -12.07
N VAL A 153 -1.69 -0.23 -12.57
CA VAL A 153 -0.69 -0.99 -13.33
C VAL A 153 -0.42 -0.38 -14.71
N HIS A 154 -1.42 0.25 -15.33
CA HIS A 154 -1.28 1.00 -16.58
C HIS A 154 -0.86 2.47 -16.40
N GLN A 155 -0.51 2.87 -15.18
CA GLN A 155 -0.07 4.24 -14.86
C GLN A 155 -1.09 5.34 -15.24
N MET A 156 -2.39 4.99 -15.28
CA MET A 156 -3.48 5.94 -15.53
C MET A 156 -3.77 6.81 -14.32
N ALA A 157 -3.45 6.32 -13.13
CA ALA A 157 -3.54 7.02 -11.86
C ALA A 157 -2.33 6.67 -10.98
N ALA A 158 -1.93 7.60 -10.11
CA ALA A 158 -0.90 7.37 -9.12
C ALA A 158 -1.31 8.03 -7.79
N PRO A 159 -1.40 7.26 -6.71
CA PRO A 159 -1.56 7.85 -5.38
C PRO A 159 -0.32 8.63 -4.97
N ASN A 160 -0.47 9.47 -3.96
CA ASN A 160 0.66 10.18 -3.38
C ASN A 160 1.65 9.24 -2.67
N SER A 161 2.87 9.70 -2.41
CA SER A 161 3.94 8.89 -1.83
C SER A 161 3.59 8.22 -0.49
N PRO A 162 2.95 8.87 0.50
CA PRO A 162 2.54 8.22 1.74
C PRO A 162 1.60 7.03 1.53
N GLN A 163 0.72 7.06 0.54
CA GLN A 163 -0.11 5.91 0.18
C GLN A 163 0.75 4.74 -0.30
N TRP A 164 1.69 4.99 -1.22
CA TRP A 164 2.63 3.98 -1.69
C TRP A 164 3.47 3.36 -0.57
N PHE A 165 3.92 4.19 0.40
CA PHE A 165 4.78 3.73 1.49
C PHE A 165 4.04 2.94 2.57
N ASN A 166 2.81 3.35 2.91
CA ASN A 166 2.19 2.96 4.17
C ASN A 166 0.92 2.13 4.00
N THR A 167 0.14 2.37 2.92
CA THR A 167 -1.17 1.73 2.76
C THR A 167 -1.05 0.25 2.43
N GLY A 168 -1.83 -0.56 3.11
CA GLY A 168 -1.97 -1.98 2.86
C GLY A 168 -0.88 -2.86 3.45
N LEU A 169 0.16 -2.31 4.11
CA LEU A 169 1.23 -3.13 4.70
C LEU A 169 0.72 -4.01 5.84
N HIS A 170 -0.14 -3.48 6.70
CA HIS A 170 -0.80 -4.29 7.73
C HIS A 170 -1.83 -5.23 7.12
N TYR A 171 -2.67 -4.73 6.22
CA TYR A 171 -3.70 -5.53 5.55
C TYR A 171 -3.14 -6.77 4.82
N ALA A 172 -2.11 -6.58 4.00
CA ALA A 172 -1.58 -7.64 3.15
C ALA A 172 -0.56 -8.55 3.86
N TYR A 173 0.21 -8.01 4.81
CA TYR A 173 1.38 -8.70 5.37
C TYR A 173 1.38 -8.79 6.89
N GLY A 174 0.41 -8.19 7.59
CA GLY A 174 0.39 -8.10 9.05
C GLY A 174 1.52 -7.23 9.62
N ILE A 175 2.18 -6.42 8.79
CA ILE A 175 3.29 -5.57 9.23
C ILE A 175 2.76 -4.49 10.18
N THR A 176 3.40 -4.39 11.34
CA THR A 176 3.18 -3.35 12.35
C THR A 176 4.41 -2.46 12.47
N GLY A 177 4.26 -1.31 13.14
CA GLY A 177 5.37 -0.39 13.35
C GLY A 177 5.10 0.62 14.46
N VAL A 178 6.17 1.30 14.89
CA VAL A 178 6.07 2.33 15.92
C VAL A 178 5.08 3.41 15.49
N PRO A 179 4.11 3.79 16.35
CA PRO A 179 3.10 4.77 15.99
C PRO A 179 3.71 6.13 15.63
N GLN A 180 3.08 6.77 14.65
CA GLN A 180 3.51 8.07 14.14
C GLN A 180 3.09 9.24 15.03
N GLY A 181 2.20 8.97 16.00
CA GLY A 181 1.60 9.98 16.88
C GLY A 181 0.41 10.71 16.26
N HIS A 182 -0.10 10.23 15.12
CA HIS A 182 -1.31 10.76 14.49
C HIS A 182 -2.57 10.18 15.12
N TYR A 183 -3.68 10.83 14.82
CA TYR A 183 -5.02 10.47 15.29
C TYR A 183 -5.90 10.06 14.12
N PHE A 184 -6.88 9.21 14.40
CA PHE A 184 -7.95 8.84 13.48
C PHE A 184 -9.30 8.92 14.18
N CYS A 185 -10.36 9.09 13.40
CA CYS A 185 -11.72 9.03 13.92
C CYS A 185 -12.22 7.59 13.79
N GLU A 186 -12.66 7.00 14.91
CA GLU A 186 -13.29 5.68 14.90
C GLU A 186 -14.67 5.77 14.22
N PRO A 187 -14.89 5.12 13.07
CA PRO A 187 -16.13 5.31 12.31
C PRO A 187 -17.38 4.88 13.04
N ALA A 188 -17.30 3.87 13.91
CA ALA A 188 -18.46 3.34 14.63
C ALA A 188 -18.93 4.26 15.77
N THR A 189 -18.02 4.99 16.41
CA THR A 189 -18.32 5.79 17.60
C THR A 189 -18.18 7.29 17.38
N GLY A 190 -17.44 7.71 16.34
CA GLY A 190 -17.06 9.11 16.12
C GLY A 190 -15.97 9.61 17.07
N GLU A 191 -15.40 8.74 17.90
CA GLU A 191 -14.33 9.12 18.83
C GLU A 191 -13.02 9.34 18.11
N VAL A 192 -12.28 10.36 18.49
CA VAL A 192 -10.92 10.60 18.01
C VAL A 192 -9.96 9.81 18.89
N LYS A 193 -9.26 8.87 18.27
CA LYS A 193 -8.27 7.99 18.93
C LYS A 193 -6.89 8.22 18.36
N ARG A 194 -5.88 8.11 19.22
CA ARG A 194 -4.48 8.09 18.77
C ARG A 194 -4.16 6.72 18.19
N SER A 195 -3.52 6.68 17.04
CA SER A 195 -3.09 5.41 16.45
C SER A 195 -2.00 4.77 17.30
N GLU A 196 -2.16 3.49 17.59
CA GLU A 196 -1.19 2.66 18.34
C GLU A 196 -0.15 2.02 17.43
N ASP A 197 -0.38 2.07 16.12
CA ASP A 197 0.47 1.45 15.10
C ASP A 197 0.59 2.34 13.86
N ALA A 198 1.71 2.23 13.13
CA ALA A 198 1.96 3.06 11.95
C ALA A 198 1.16 2.63 10.71
N TYR A 199 0.65 1.39 10.64
CA TYR A 199 0.14 0.80 9.40
C TYR A 199 -1.30 0.27 9.46
N THR A 200 -1.90 0.15 10.66
CA THR A 200 -3.32 -0.20 10.83
C THR A 200 -4.23 0.95 10.41
N HIS A 201 -3.88 2.17 10.83
CA HIS A 201 -4.51 3.42 10.42
C HIS A 201 -3.41 4.34 9.87
N PRO A 202 -2.87 4.07 8.67
CA PRO A 202 -1.73 4.81 8.17
C PRO A 202 -2.12 6.26 7.86
N GLN A 203 -1.18 7.18 8.07
CA GLN A 203 -1.32 8.56 7.65
C GLN A 203 -1.17 8.62 6.11
N PRO A 204 -2.21 9.02 5.35
CA PRO A 204 -2.23 8.92 3.90
C PRO A 204 -1.88 10.23 3.17
N HIS A 205 -1.72 11.36 3.88
CA HIS A 205 -1.58 12.67 3.27
C HIS A 205 -0.14 13.00 2.90
N ALA A 206 0.05 13.60 1.71
CA ALA A 206 1.36 13.96 1.20
C ALA A 206 1.89 15.26 1.81
N CYS A 207 1.00 16.22 2.08
CA CYS A 207 1.39 17.57 2.49
C CYS A 207 0.45 18.07 3.59
N PHE A 208 1.04 18.84 4.49
CA PHE A 208 0.33 19.52 5.57
C PHE A 208 0.68 21.01 5.55
N ILE A 209 -0.34 21.85 5.66
CA ILE A 209 -0.15 23.27 5.96
C ILE A 209 -0.26 23.42 7.47
N GLN A 210 0.74 24.01 8.08
CA GLN A 210 0.80 24.20 9.52
C GLN A 210 0.83 25.69 9.86
N SER A 211 0.14 26.08 10.91
CA SER A 211 0.32 27.39 11.54
C SER A 211 1.45 27.35 12.56
N VAL A 212 2.07 28.48 12.79
CA VAL A 212 3.06 28.70 13.84
C VAL A 212 2.73 30.02 14.54
N ASP A 213 2.71 30.00 15.86
CA ASP A 213 2.51 31.17 16.67
C ASP A 213 3.86 31.89 16.92
N ASP A 214 3.80 33.19 17.18
CA ASP A 214 4.98 33.99 17.54
C ASP A 214 5.44 33.71 18.97
N ASP A 215 5.81 32.45 19.18
CA ASP A 215 6.33 31.91 20.44
C ASP A 215 7.50 30.96 20.15
N MET A 216 8.54 31.03 20.97
CA MET A 216 9.73 30.20 20.75
C MET A 216 9.51 28.74 21.16
N VAL A 217 8.93 28.48 22.32
CA VAL A 217 9.02 27.18 22.99
C VAL A 217 7.69 26.54 23.38
N ASN A 218 6.61 27.31 23.49
CA ASN A 218 5.31 26.79 23.88
C ASN A 218 4.60 26.02 22.75
N GLU A 219 3.53 25.32 23.09
CA GLU A 219 2.69 24.60 22.14
C GLU A 219 2.19 25.57 21.06
N GLY A 220 2.29 25.15 19.79
CA GLY A 220 1.98 25.96 18.62
C GLY A 220 3.14 26.84 18.13
N GLY A 221 4.20 27.01 18.92
CA GLY A 221 5.35 27.83 18.58
C GLY A 221 6.40 27.16 17.68
N ILE A 222 7.52 27.85 17.49
CA ILE A 222 8.58 27.49 16.53
C ILE A 222 9.19 26.11 16.82
N MET A 223 9.52 25.81 18.08
CA MET A 223 10.13 24.53 18.44
C MET A 223 9.15 23.38 18.34
N ASP A 224 7.87 23.60 18.65
CA ASP A 224 6.82 22.63 18.48
C ASP A 224 6.56 22.34 16.99
N LEU A 225 6.61 23.35 16.12
CA LEU A 225 6.55 23.18 14.67
C LEU A 225 7.64 22.21 14.18
N TRP A 226 8.88 22.37 14.61
CA TRP A 226 9.98 21.48 14.22
C TRP A 226 9.74 20.02 14.62
N VAL A 227 9.18 19.80 15.79
CA VAL A 227 8.82 18.44 16.24
C VAL A 227 7.73 17.84 15.38
N ARG A 228 6.71 18.63 15.01
CA ARG A 228 5.63 18.19 14.13
C ARG A 228 6.15 17.87 12.74
N GLU A 229 6.97 18.72 12.14
CA GLU A 229 7.60 18.51 10.84
C GLU A 229 8.49 17.27 10.82
N ALA A 230 9.32 17.07 11.83
CA ALA A 230 10.17 15.87 11.91
C ALA A 230 9.34 14.57 11.91
N ARG A 231 8.17 14.57 12.57
CA ARG A 231 7.23 13.42 12.53
C ARG A 231 6.64 13.20 11.14
N LEU A 232 6.21 14.28 10.47
CA LEU A 232 5.62 14.20 9.13
C LEU A 232 6.64 13.71 8.10
N PHE A 233 7.86 14.26 8.10
CA PHE A 233 8.94 13.83 7.21
C PHE A 233 9.34 12.37 7.39
N LYS A 234 9.35 11.88 8.63
CA LYS A 234 9.68 10.48 8.92
C LYS A 234 8.81 9.48 8.14
N PHE A 235 7.57 9.84 7.84
CA PHE A 235 6.59 8.97 7.20
C PHE A 235 6.26 9.39 5.76
N GLY A 236 7.10 10.22 5.17
CA GLY A 236 7.07 10.53 3.75
C GLY A 236 6.18 11.69 3.36
N SER A 237 5.66 12.47 4.32
CA SER A 237 4.87 13.66 4.05
C SER A 237 5.72 14.91 3.99
N GLY A 238 5.24 15.94 3.28
CA GLY A 238 5.81 17.29 3.26
C GLY A 238 5.03 18.26 4.13
N THR A 239 5.61 19.41 4.43
CA THR A 239 4.97 20.49 5.18
C THR A 239 5.16 21.83 4.48
N GLY A 240 4.27 22.77 4.81
CA GLY A 240 4.37 24.19 4.49
C GLY A 240 3.78 25.03 5.62
N THR A 241 4.35 26.21 5.85
CA THR A 241 3.91 27.21 6.85
C THR A 241 3.66 28.53 6.19
#